data_7c1d28b1f58c2bdcce2affc8d34f142e
#
_entry.id   7c1d28b1f58c2bdcce2affc8d34f142e
#
_cell.length_a   1.000
_cell.length_b   1.000
_cell.length_c   1.000
_cell.angle_alpha   90.00
_cell.angle_beta   90.00
_cell.angle_gamma   90.00
#
_symmetry.space_group_name_H-M   'P 1'
#
loop_
_entity.id
_entity.type
_entity.pdbx_description
1 polymer ?
#
loop_
_entity_poly.entity_id
_entity_poly.type
_entity_poly.pdbx_seq_one_letter_code
_entity_poly.pdbx_strand_id
1 'polypeptide(L)'
;MHSPLTLPSQGFGLGLRTVHYEEIVATRPPVDWFEILTENYLVAGGKPLHWLDRIRADYPVAMHGVSLSIGSTDPLDMDYLRAVKILAERVSPLWISDHLCWTGIAGRNLHDLLPIPYTEGALRHLVPRIEAAQEFLGCRIVLENVSSYVSYKESELTEWEFLAELARRADCLILLDVNNIYVSAYNHGFDADEFLAGIPIERVQQIHLAGHSNCGDFIIDTHDAPVIDPVWELYARAIQRFGPVSSMIERDDHIPPLSELLSELDQARAVANRALCREAA
;
A
#
# COMPACT_ATOMS: atom_id res chain seq x y z
N MET A 1 -18.83 23.23 0.11
CA MET A 1 -17.45 22.77 0.01
C MET A 1 -17.52 21.25 0.15
N HIS A 2 -17.07 20.51 -0.86
CA HIS A 2 -16.97 19.05 -0.73
C HIS A 2 -15.82 18.75 0.25
N SER A 3 -16.05 17.89 1.21
CA SER A 3 -14.96 17.36 2.07
C SER A 3 -13.89 16.72 1.18
N PRO A 4 -12.60 16.87 1.51
CA PRO A 4 -11.53 16.21 0.75
C PRO A 4 -11.77 14.70 0.72
N LEU A 5 -11.40 14.04 -0.38
CA LEU A 5 -11.56 12.59 -0.54
C LEU A 5 -10.61 11.82 0.39
N THR A 6 -9.37 12.30 0.50
CA THR A 6 -8.31 11.73 1.34
C THR A 6 -8.27 12.39 2.72
N LEU A 7 -7.76 11.67 3.70
CA LEU A 7 -7.34 12.26 4.96
C LEU A 7 -6.10 13.15 4.74
N PRO A 8 -5.88 14.18 5.58
CA PRO A 8 -4.63 14.92 5.58
C PRO A 8 -3.43 13.97 5.81
N SER A 9 -2.26 14.35 5.31
CA SER A 9 -1.03 13.59 5.54
C SER A 9 -0.83 13.33 7.04
N GLN A 10 -0.57 12.08 7.37
CA GLN A 10 -0.24 11.62 8.72
C GLN A 10 1.28 11.58 8.97
N GLY A 11 2.07 12.17 8.07
CA GLY A 11 3.53 12.13 8.16
C GLY A 11 4.12 10.82 7.66
N PHE A 12 5.08 10.27 8.41
CA PHE A 12 5.94 9.17 7.98
C PHE A 12 5.81 7.95 8.90
N GLY A 13 5.48 6.81 8.29
CA GLY A 13 5.20 5.56 8.96
C GLY A 13 6.26 4.48 8.74
N LEU A 14 6.14 3.42 9.52
CA LEU A 14 6.89 2.16 9.35
C LEU A 14 5.94 0.96 9.42
N GLY A 15 6.29 -0.08 8.68
CA GLY A 15 5.67 -1.38 8.86
C GLY A 15 5.93 -1.94 10.26
N LEU A 16 4.88 -2.30 10.99
CA LEU A 16 4.99 -2.84 12.34
C LEU A 16 5.41 -4.30 12.31
N ARG A 17 6.64 -4.59 12.75
CA ARG A 17 7.22 -5.94 12.73
C ARG A 17 7.44 -6.47 14.13
N THR A 18 7.18 -7.76 14.33
CA THR A 18 7.18 -8.42 15.65
C THR A 18 8.50 -8.28 16.40
N VAL A 19 9.61 -8.25 15.68
CA VAL A 19 10.97 -8.14 16.26
C VAL A 19 11.22 -6.80 16.95
N HIS A 20 10.42 -5.77 16.65
CA HIS A 20 10.60 -4.40 17.19
C HIS A 20 9.61 -4.03 18.28
N TYR A 21 8.62 -4.87 18.61
CA TYR A 21 7.55 -4.51 19.54
C TYR A 21 8.06 -4.02 20.90
N GLU A 22 9.01 -4.76 21.51
CA GLU A 22 9.55 -4.41 22.83
C GLU A 22 10.33 -3.09 22.78
N GLU A 23 11.15 -2.91 21.74
CA GLU A 23 11.94 -1.70 21.55
C GLU A 23 11.04 -0.48 21.29
N ILE A 24 10.02 -0.60 20.43
CA ILE A 24 9.06 0.48 20.13
C ILE A 24 8.38 0.95 21.42
N VAL A 25 7.88 0.02 22.24
CA VAL A 25 7.20 0.36 23.49
C VAL A 25 8.15 0.97 24.51
N ALA A 26 9.41 0.50 24.57
CA ALA A 26 10.40 0.97 25.52
C ALA A 26 10.99 2.34 25.16
N THR A 27 11.24 2.59 23.86
CA THR A 27 11.98 3.78 23.41
C THR A 27 11.09 4.88 22.84
N ARG A 28 9.87 4.56 22.41
CA ARG A 28 8.94 5.48 21.74
C ARG A 28 9.60 6.26 20.61
N PRO A 29 10.06 5.55 19.55
CA PRO A 29 10.79 6.15 18.45
C PRO A 29 9.98 7.23 17.73
N PRO A 30 10.62 8.19 17.04
CA PRO A 30 9.97 9.29 16.33
C PRO A 30 9.36 8.84 15.00
N VAL A 31 8.38 7.93 15.07
CA VAL A 31 7.54 7.46 13.97
C VAL A 31 6.18 8.11 14.12
N ASP A 32 5.58 8.59 13.03
CA ASP A 32 4.30 9.29 13.13
C ASP A 32 3.12 8.30 13.21
N TRP A 33 3.23 7.12 12.58
CA TRP A 33 2.23 6.05 12.58
C TRP A 33 2.86 4.71 12.18
N PHE A 34 2.18 3.62 12.51
CA PHE A 34 2.58 2.27 12.09
C PHE A 34 1.53 1.64 11.18
N GLU A 35 2.01 0.80 10.24
CA GLU A 35 1.14 -0.07 9.46
C GLU A 35 1.26 -1.51 9.92
N ILE A 36 0.13 -2.17 10.08
CA ILE A 36 0.08 -3.60 10.38
C ILE A 36 -0.28 -4.40 9.14
N LEU A 37 0.35 -5.56 8.97
CA LEU A 37 -0.15 -6.58 8.08
C LEU A 37 -1.37 -7.23 8.75
N THR A 38 -2.54 -6.93 8.22
CA THR A 38 -3.85 -7.21 8.83
C THR A 38 -3.99 -8.68 9.26
N GLU A 39 -3.59 -9.60 8.39
CA GLU A 39 -3.75 -11.05 8.61
C GLU A 39 -3.00 -11.56 9.83
N ASN A 40 -1.89 -10.93 10.20
CA ASN A 40 -1.13 -11.29 11.40
C ASN A 40 -1.90 -11.06 12.71
N TYR A 41 -2.99 -10.29 12.64
CA TYR A 41 -3.81 -9.91 13.80
C TYR A 41 -5.23 -10.45 13.73
N LEU A 42 -5.61 -11.19 12.68
CA LEU A 42 -6.91 -11.89 12.57
C LEU A 42 -6.92 -13.16 13.44
N VAL A 43 -6.65 -12.99 14.71
CA VAL A 43 -6.53 -14.07 15.71
C VAL A 43 -7.46 -13.80 16.88
N ALA A 44 -7.87 -14.87 17.60
CA ALA A 44 -8.77 -14.75 18.73
C ALA A 44 -8.16 -14.03 19.95
N GLY A 45 -6.82 -13.89 20.00
CA GLY A 45 -6.11 -13.29 21.14
C GLY A 45 -4.61 -13.56 21.10
N GLY A 46 -3.93 -13.42 22.22
CA GLY A 46 -2.52 -13.75 22.37
C GLY A 46 -1.56 -12.59 22.12
N LYS A 47 -0.29 -12.92 21.89
CA LYS A 47 0.80 -11.94 21.78
C LYS A 47 0.56 -10.87 20.70
N PRO A 48 0.08 -11.20 19.47
CA PRO A 48 -0.12 -10.18 18.44
C PRO A 48 -1.04 -9.05 18.92
N LEU A 49 -2.23 -9.39 19.41
CA LEU A 49 -3.19 -8.38 19.87
C LEU A 49 -2.73 -7.66 21.13
N HIS A 50 -2.00 -8.34 22.05
CA HIS A 50 -1.43 -7.70 23.22
C HIS A 50 -0.45 -6.58 22.84
N TRP A 51 0.47 -6.83 21.90
CA TRP A 51 1.43 -5.82 21.47
C TRP A 51 0.79 -4.72 20.65
N LEU A 52 -0.16 -5.08 19.78
CA LEU A 52 -0.92 -4.11 19.01
C LEU A 52 -1.64 -3.11 19.93
N ASP A 53 -2.34 -3.58 20.97
CA ASP A 53 -3.03 -2.70 21.91
C ASP A 53 -2.08 -1.75 22.64
N ARG A 54 -0.88 -2.21 22.97
CA ARG A 54 0.14 -1.36 23.62
C ARG A 54 0.69 -0.30 22.69
N ILE A 55 0.97 -0.67 21.44
CA ILE A 55 1.59 0.25 20.46
C ILE A 55 0.55 1.28 19.99
N ARG A 56 -0.69 0.84 19.71
CA ARG A 56 -1.76 1.76 19.29
C ARG A 56 -2.19 2.76 20.37
N ALA A 57 -1.83 2.53 21.62
CA ALA A 57 -2.08 3.50 22.68
C ALA A 57 -1.21 4.77 22.54
N ASP A 58 -0.03 4.62 21.92
CA ASP A 58 0.92 5.71 21.72
C ASP A 58 0.99 6.19 20.25
N TYR A 59 0.59 5.35 19.28
CA TYR A 59 0.71 5.63 17.84
C TYR A 59 -0.58 5.35 17.07
N PRO A 60 -0.93 6.19 16.09
CA PRO A 60 -1.92 5.84 15.08
C PRO A 60 -1.51 4.60 14.29
N VAL A 61 -2.48 3.83 13.83
CA VAL A 61 -2.24 2.59 13.08
C VAL A 61 -3.05 2.58 11.79
N ALA A 62 -2.43 2.18 10.67
CA ALA A 62 -3.09 1.80 9.44
C ALA A 62 -3.17 0.27 9.33
N MET A 63 -4.18 -0.25 8.64
CA MET A 63 -4.36 -1.68 8.37
C MET A 63 -4.13 -1.95 6.89
N HIS A 64 -3.17 -2.83 6.58
CA HIS A 64 -2.86 -3.25 5.22
C HIS A 64 -3.09 -4.75 5.08
N GLY A 65 -3.94 -5.15 4.14
CA GLY A 65 -4.30 -6.54 3.89
C GLY A 65 -3.66 -7.10 2.62
N VAL A 66 -3.54 -8.42 2.59
CA VAL A 66 -3.00 -9.15 1.42
C VAL A 66 -3.98 -10.21 0.91
N SER A 67 -5.15 -10.36 1.54
CA SER A 67 -6.03 -11.51 1.30
C SER A 67 -7.43 -11.14 0.80
N LEU A 68 -7.74 -9.87 0.56
CA LEU A 68 -9.04 -9.46 0.01
C LEU A 68 -9.26 -10.08 -1.37
N SER A 69 -8.19 -10.26 -2.14
CA SER A 69 -8.23 -10.87 -3.48
C SER A 69 -9.35 -10.28 -4.34
N ILE A 70 -9.42 -8.95 -4.37
CA ILE A 70 -10.54 -8.21 -4.97
C ILE A 70 -10.72 -8.55 -6.46
N GLY A 71 -9.63 -8.91 -7.14
CA GLY A 71 -9.60 -9.32 -8.55
C GLY A 71 -10.05 -10.74 -8.83
N SER A 72 -10.26 -11.57 -7.82
CA SER A 72 -10.71 -12.95 -8.01
C SER A 72 -12.10 -13.02 -8.64
N THR A 73 -12.35 -14.09 -9.40
CA THR A 73 -13.70 -14.44 -9.89
C THR A 73 -14.53 -15.20 -8.85
N ASP A 74 -13.91 -15.67 -7.77
CA ASP A 74 -14.63 -16.23 -6.64
C ASP A 74 -15.48 -15.15 -5.93
N PRO A 75 -16.56 -15.50 -5.22
CA PRO A 75 -17.28 -14.57 -4.36
C PRO A 75 -16.33 -13.88 -3.37
N LEU A 76 -16.68 -12.67 -2.93
CA LEU A 76 -15.97 -12.03 -1.82
C LEU A 76 -16.03 -12.93 -0.58
N ASP A 77 -14.89 -13.12 0.09
CA ASP A 77 -14.82 -13.84 1.36
C ASP A 77 -15.41 -12.97 2.49
N MET A 78 -16.68 -13.22 2.79
CA MET A 78 -17.39 -12.47 3.84
C MET A 78 -16.92 -12.82 5.24
N ASP A 79 -16.27 -13.97 5.45
CA ASP A 79 -15.68 -14.33 6.75
C ASP A 79 -14.39 -13.56 6.97
N TYR A 80 -13.56 -13.42 5.92
CA TYR A 80 -12.41 -12.53 5.94
C TYR A 80 -12.81 -11.08 6.20
N LEU A 81 -13.75 -10.52 5.42
CA LEU A 81 -14.22 -9.14 5.61
C LEU A 81 -14.78 -8.92 7.02
N ARG A 82 -15.47 -9.89 7.59
CA ARG A 82 -15.98 -9.82 8.97
C ARG A 82 -14.84 -9.78 9.99
N ALA A 83 -13.80 -10.59 9.79
CA ALA A 83 -12.62 -10.58 10.66
C ALA A 83 -11.87 -9.24 10.56
N VAL A 84 -11.69 -8.69 9.35
CA VAL A 84 -11.12 -7.36 9.13
C VAL A 84 -11.92 -6.27 9.85
N LYS A 85 -13.25 -6.31 9.73
CA LYS A 85 -14.15 -5.34 10.41
C LYS A 85 -14.02 -5.40 11.93
N ILE A 86 -14.00 -6.59 12.51
CA ILE A 86 -13.82 -6.78 13.96
C ILE A 86 -12.45 -6.21 14.41
N LEU A 87 -11.40 -6.46 13.65
CA LEU A 87 -10.09 -5.88 13.94
C LEU A 87 -10.10 -4.35 13.79
N ALA A 88 -10.74 -3.82 12.75
CA ALA A 88 -10.87 -2.38 12.54
C ALA A 88 -11.63 -1.68 13.68
N GLU A 89 -12.69 -2.30 14.19
CA GLU A 89 -13.41 -1.79 15.38
C GLU A 89 -12.53 -1.74 16.64
N ARG A 90 -11.60 -2.70 16.78
CA ARG A 90 -10.63 -2.71 17.88
C ARG A 90 -9.54 -1.67 17.71
N VAL A 91 -9.00 -1.56 16.50
CA VAL A 91 -7.81 -0.72 16.19
C VAL A 91 -8.19 0.73 15.96
N SER A 92 -9.37 1.00 15.40
CA SER A 92 -9.78 2.31 14.87
C SER A 92 -8.71 2.87 13.92
N PRO A 93 -8.44 2.18 12.80
CA PRO A 93 -7.31 2.49 11.94
C PRO A 93 -7.50 3.84 11.23
N LEU A 94 -6.38 4.43 10.79
CA LEU A 94 -6.38 5.60 9.91
C LEU A 94 -7.11 5.29 8.60
N TRP A 95 -6.80 4.16 7.99
CA TRP A 95 -7.44 3.58 6.81
C TRP A 95 -7.26 2.06 6.78
N ILE A 96 -7.98 1.43 5.85
CA ILE A 96 -7.84 0.02 5.51
C ILE A 96 -7.42 -0.05 4.05
N SER A 97 -6.28 -0.68 3.77
CA SER A 97 -5.76 -0.91 2.43
C SER A 97 -5.65 -2.40 2.12
N ASP A 98 -5.63 -2.73 0.84
CA ASP A 98 -5.34 -4.07 0.32
C ASP A 98 -4.87 -3.92 -1.14
N HIS A 99 -4.36 -5.00 -1.73
CA HIS A 99 -3.77 -5.00 -3.06
C HIS A 99 -4.82 -5.10 -4.18
N LEU A 100 -4.58 -4.38 -5.29
CA LEU A 100 -5.36 -4.54 -6.53
C LEU A 100 -4.90 -5.77 -7.30
N CYS A 101 -5.21 -6.94 -6.80
CA CYS A 101 -4.74 -8.22 -7.33
C CYS A 101 -5.78 -9.33 -7.14
N TRP A 102 -5.45 -10.51 -7.60
CA TRP A 102 -6.10 -11.75 -7.19
C TRP A 102 -5.04 -12.71 -6.62
N THR A 103 -5.36 -13.35 -5.51
CA THR A 103 -4.48 -14.28 -4.77
C THR A 103 -4.93 -15.71 -4.87
N GLY A 104 -6.12 -15.94 -5.40
CA GLY A 104 -6.69 -17.28 -5.48
C GLY A 104 -7.91 -17.37 -6.39
N ILE A 105 -8.23 -18.60 -6.78
CA ILE A 105 -9.37 -18.93 -7.64
C ILE A 105 -9.86 -20.35 -7.33
N ALA A 106 -11.17 -20.60 -7.45
CA ALA A 106 -11.82 -21.88 -7.18
C ALA A 106 -11.46 -22.44 -5.79
N GLY A 107 -11.41 -21.56 -4.78
CA GLY A 107 -11.08 -21.90 -3.40
C GLY A 107 -9.62 -22.32 -3.16
N ARG A 108 -8.71 -22.04 -4.11
CA ARG A 108 -7.28 -22.30 -3.97
C ARG A 108 -6.53 -21.00 -3.88
N ASN A 109 -5.78 -20.81 -2.78
CA ASN A 109 -4.84 -19.70 -2.64
C ASN A 109 -3.53 -20.06 -3.35
N LEU A 110 -3.00 -19.15 -4.16
CA LEU A 110 -1.76 -19.32 -4.91
C LEU A 110 -0.55 -18.76 -4.17
N HIS A 111 -0.77 -18.05 -3.06
CA HIS A 111 0.26 -17.41 -2.25
C HIS A 111 1.10 -16.39 -3.04
N ASP A 112 0.43 -15.67 -3.95
CA ASP A 112 1.04 -14.63 -4.77
C ASP A 112 0.04 -13.53 -5.06
N LEU A 113 0.52 -12.33 -5.36
CA LEU A 113 -0.26 -11.15 -5.75
C LEU A 113 -0.28 -11.06 -7.28
N LEU A 114 -1.28 -11.65 -7.90
CA LEU A 114 -1.34 -11.77 -9.35
C LEU A 114 -2.03 -10.56 -9.98
N PRO A 115 -1.46 -9.98 -11.05
CA PRO A 115 -2.01 -8.81 -11.72
C PRO A 115 -3.35 -9.12 -12.40
N ILE A 116 -4.11 -8.07 -12.70
CA ILE A 116 -5.42 -8.12 -13.34
C ILE A 116 -5.27 -7.66 -14.80
N PRO A 117 -5.99 -8.23 -15.78
CA PRO A 117 -6.00 -7.68 -17.12
C PRO A 117 -6.70 -6.31 -17.13
N TYR A 118 -6.05 -5.28 -17.66
CA TYR A 118 -6.54 -3.89 -17.65
C TYR A 118 -7.56 -3.66 -18.76
N THR A 119 -8.77 -4.19 -18.56
CA THR A 119 -9.86 -4.15 -19.53
C THR A 119 -11.12 -3.50 -18.95
N GLU A 120 -11.99 -3.02 -19.82
CA GLU A 120 -13.33 -2.57 -19.41
C GLU A 120 -14.16 -3.71 -18.75
N GLY A 121 -13.92 -4.95 -19.15
CA GLY A 121 -14.52 -6.14 -18.51
C GLY A 121 -14.10 -6.29 -17.07
N ALA A 122 -12.81 -6.11 -16.77
CA ALA A 122 -12.27 -6.16 -15.42
C ALA A 122 -12.80 -4.99 -14.56
N LEU A 123 -12.90 -3.78 -15.10
CA LEU A 123 -13.52 -2.64 -14.41
C LEU A 123 -14.97 -2.96 -13.98
N ARG A 124 -15.79 -3.49 -14.90
CA ARG A 124 -17.17 -3.89 -14.59
C ARG A 124 -17.26 -4.99 -13.54
N HIS A 125 -16.25 -5.85 -13.45
CA HIS A 125 -16.17 -6.90 -12.43
C HIS A 125 -15.76 -6.32 -11.07
N LEU A 126 -14.76 -5.45 -11.03
CA LEU A 126 -14.15 -4.94 -9.80
C LEU A 126 -15.02 -3.90 -9.08
N VAL A 127 -15.62 -2.96 -9.83
CA VAL A 127 -16.36 -1.83 -9.23
C VAL A 127 -17.41 -2.31 -8.21
N PRO A 128 -18.37 -3.20 -8.56
CA PRO A 128 -19.36 -3.64 -7.59
C PRO A 128 -18.78 -4.44 -6.42
N ARG A 129 -17.62 -5.08 -6.59
CA ARG A 129 -16.94 -5.81 -5.52
C ARG A 129 -16.30 -4.85 -4.51
N ILE A 130 -15.65 -3.80 -5.01
CA ILE A 130 -15.08 -2.74 -4.18
C ILE A 130 -16.19 -2.01 -3.43
N GLU A 131 -17.27 -1.63 -4.10
CA GLU A 131 -18.44 -1.01 -3.47
C GLU A 131 -19.02 -1.88 -2.36
N ALA A 132 -19.19 -3.19 -2.59
CA ALA A 132 -19.68 -4.12 -1.58
C ALA A 132 -18.73 -4.26 -0.38
N ALA A 133 -17.42 -4.29 -0.61
CA ALA A 133 -16.43 -4.33 0.47
C ALA A 133 -16.45 -3.03 1.28
N GLN A 134 -16.51 -1.87 0.63
CA GLN A 134 -16.60 -0.56 1.28
C GLN A 134 -17.90 -0.40 2.08
N GLU A 135 -19.04 -0.81 1.52
CA GLU A 135 -20.34 -0.79 2.23
C GLU A 135 -20.28 -1.67 3.49
N PHE A 136 -19.71 -2.88 3.37
CA PHE A 136 -19.59 -3.80 4.50
C PHE A 136 -18.66 -3.27 5.59
N LEU A 137 -17.50 -2.72 5.22
CA LEU A 137 -16.51 -2.17 6.14
C LEU A 137 -16.97 -0.80 6.72
N GLY A 138 -17.79 -0.05 5.98
CA GLY A 138 -18.28 1.27 6.38
C GLY A 138 -17.27 2.40 6.09
N CYS A 139 -16.27 2.17 5.25
CA CYS A 139 -15.27 3.17 4.86
C CYS A 139 -14.79 2.95 3.42
N ARG A 140 -14.18 3.98 2.83
CA ARG A 140 -13.41 3.79 1.59
C ARG A 140 -12.21 2.92 1.87
N ILE A 141 -11.95 1.96 0.97
CA ILE A 141 -10.70 1.19 0.99
C ILE A 141 -9.64 1.89 0.14
N VAL A 142 -8.38 1.62 0.46
CA VAL A 142 -7.22 2.13 -0.25
C VAL A 142 -6.62 0.96 -1.03
N LEU A 143 -6.56 1.04 -2.36
CA LEU A 143 -6.06 -0.05 -3.21
C LEU A 143 -4.65 0.25 -3.70
N GLU A 144 -3.78 -0.74 -3.57
CA GLU A 144 -2.38 -0.67 -3.94
C GLU A 144 -2.14 -1.19 -5.37
N ASN A 145 -1.31 -0.46 -6.13
CA ASN A 145 -0.72 -0.97 -7.36
C ASN A 145 0.32 -2.04 -7.05
N VAL A 146 0.16 -3.23 -7.62
CA VAL A 146 1.09 -4.35 -7.41
C VAL A 146 2.22 -4.34 -8.44
N SER A 147 3.38 -4.89 -8.08
CA SER A 147 4.43 -5.20 -9.04
C SER A 147 3.97 -6.29 -10.00
N SER A 148 4.39 -6.22 -11.26
CA SER A 148 3.99 -7.21 -12.26
C SER A 148 5.15 -7.77 -13.06
N TYR A 149 5.05 -9.08 -13.36
CA TYR A 149 6.05 -9.86 -14.11
C TYR A 149 5.46 -10.45 -15.38
N VAL A 150 4.17 -10.30 -15.56
CA VAL A 150 3.41 -10.76 -16.73
C VAL A 150 2.45 -9.67 -17.17
N SER A 151 2.20 -9.60 -18.46
CA SER A 151 1.19 -8.73 -19.06
C SER A 151 0.15 -9.55 -19.80
N TYR A 152 -1.07 -9.04 -19.85
CA TYR A 152 -2.16 -9.66 -20.60
C TYR A 152 -2.30 -9.00 -21.98
N LYS A 153 -2.35 -9.82 -23.01
CA LYS A 153 -2.55 -9.34 -24.40
C LYS A 153 -3.91 -8.66 -24.60
N GLU A 154 -4.85 -9.00 -23.75
CA GLU A 154 -6.21 -8.49 -23.74
C GLU A 154 -6.33 -7.13 -23.04
N SER A 155 -5.26 -6.63 -22.39
CA SER A 155 -5.28 -5.30 -21.77
C SER A 155 -5.52 -4.22 -22.82
N GLU A 156 -6.51 -3.37 -22.55
CA GLU A 156 -6.97 -2.27 -23.41
C GLU A 156 -6.47 -0.90 -22.90
N LEU A 157 -6.14 -0.85 -21.59
CA LEU A 157 -5.68 0.33 -20.86
C LEU A 157 -4.26 0.10 -20.35
N THR A 158 -3.55 1.17 -20.09
CA THR A 158 -2.36 1.13 -19.24
C THR A 158 -2.77 0.90 -17.78
N GLU A 159 -1.84 0.46 -16.95
CA GLU A 159 -2.11 0.22 -15.53
C GLU A 159 -2.63 1.48 -14.83
N TRP A 160 -2.00 2.62 -15.06
CA TRP A 160 -2.39 3.89 -14.44
C TRP A 160 -3.74 4.41 -14.93
N GLU A 161 -4.09 4.22 -16.21
CA GLU A 161 -5.43 4.54 -16.70
C GLU A 161 -6.49 3.65 -16.05
N PHE A 162 -6.19 2.34 -15.93
CA PHE A 162 -7.07 1.38 -15.27
C PHE A 162 -7.29 1.73 -13.80
N LEU A 163 -6.21 1.98 -13.04
CA LEU A 163 -6.27 2.32 -11.63
C LEU A 163 -7.02 3.64 -11.39
N ALA A 164 -6.75 4.67 -12.22
CA ALA A 164 -7.44 5.95 -12.15
C ALA A 164 -8.95 5.81 -12.41
N GLU A 165 -9.33 5.07 -13.44
CA GLU A 165 -10.74 4.85 -13.79
C GLU A 165 -11.45 3.99 -12.74
N LEU A 166 -10.79 2.95 -12.22
CA LEU A 166 -11.30 2.12 -11.13
C LEU A 166 -11.56 2.96 -9.87
N ALA A 167 -10.58 3.76 -9.45
CA ALA A 167 -10.70 4.60 -8.27
C ALA A 167 -11.83 5.63 -8.41
N ARG A 168 -12.03 6.17 -9.62
CA ARG A 168 -13.13 7.08 -9.92
C ARG A 168 -14.49 6.40 -9.86
N ARG A 169 -14.63 5.20 -10.48
CA ARG A 169 -15.92 4.48 -10.57
C ARG A 169 -16.36 3.89 -9.24
N ALA A 170 -15.43 3.27 -8.51
CA ALA A 170 -15.71 2.60 -7.24
C ALA A 170 -15.62 3.54 -6.02
N ASP A 171 -15.28 4.80 -6.22
CA ASP A 171 -15.03 5.80 -5.17
C ASP A 171 -14.08 5.29 -4.07
N CYS A 172 -13.02 4.56 -4.46
CA CYS A 172 -11.95 4.11 -3.57
C CYS A 172 -10.73 5.05 -3.65
N LEU A 173 -9.77 4.85 -2.75
CA LEU A 173 -8.53 5.58 -2.68
C LEU A 173 -7.38 4.73 -3.20
N ILE A 174 -6.21 5.34 -3.38
CA ILE A 174 -5.01 4.71 -3.92
C ILE A 174 -3.90 4.72 -2.86
N LEU A 175 -3.32 3.57 -2.61
CA LEU A 175 -2.01 3.40 -2.05
C LEU A 175 -1.06 3.30 -3.25
N LEU A 176 -0.12 4.24 -3.34
CA LEU A 176 0.84 4.30 -4.42
C LEU A 176 2.17 3.70 -3.94
N ASP A 177 2.43 2.46 -4.31
CA ASP A 177 3.75 1.88 -4.08
C ASP A 177 4.71 2.31 -5.20
N VAL A 178 5.70 3.11 -4.82
CA VAL A 178 6.69 3.69 -5.74
C VAL A 178 7.73 2.64 -6.15
N ASN A 179 8.03 1.67 -5.29
CA ASN A 179 8.90 0.56 -5.65
C ASN A 179 8.23 -0.35 -6.68
N ASN A 180 6.94 -0.64 -6.52
CA ASN A 180 6.15 -1.45 -7.48
C ASN A 180 6.06 -0.77 -8.85
N ILE A 181 5.92 0.55 -8.89
CA ILE A 181 6.00 1.32 -10.15
C ILE A 181 7.38 1.12 -10.78
N TYR A 182 8.45 1.28 -10.00
CA TYR A 182 9.82 1.13 -10.50
C TYR A 182 10.08 -0.30 -11.01
N VAL A 183 9.68 -1.31 -10.25
CA VAL A 183 9.79 -2.74 -10.62
C VAL A 183 9.04 -3.02 -11.91
N SER A 184 7.79 -2.61 -12.01
CA SER A 184 6.97 -2.83 -13.20
C SER A 184 7.50 -2.06 -14.42
N ALA A 185 7.96 -0.81 -14.23
CA ALA A 185 8.57 -0.01 -15.29
C ALA A 185 9.84 -0.67 -15.85
N TYR A 186 10.70 -1.19 -14.98
CA TYR A 186 11.91 -1.91 -15.38
C TYR A 186 11.56 -3.19 -16.16
N ASN A 187 10.64 -4.00 -15.64
CA ASN A 187 10.31 -5.31 -16.20
C ASN A 187 9.52 -5.22 -17.52
N HIS A 188 8.70 -4.20 -17.70
CA HIS A 188 7.84 -4.03 -18.88
C HIS A 188 8.31 -2.92 -19.85
N GLY A 189 9.29 -2.10 -19.46
CA GLY A 189 9.90 -1.10 -20.32
C GLY A 189 9.04 0.13 -20.57
N PHE A 190 8.21 0.57 -19.62
CA PHE A 190 7.47 1.82 -19.67
C PHE A 190 8.14 2.92 -18.82
N ASP A 191 7.74 4.17 -19.01
CA ASP A 191 8.23 5.30 -18.23
C ASP A 191 7.45 5.42 -16.91
N ALA A 192 8.15 5.34 -15.78
CA ALA A 192 7.55 5.50 -14.46
C ALA A 192 6.92 6.90 -14.25
N ASP A 193 7.39 7.93 -14.95
CA ASP A 193 6.80 9.26 -14.89
C ASP A 193 5.44 9.32 -15.61
N GLU A 194 5.21 8.52 -16.66
CA GLU A 194 3.89 8.38 -17.28
C GLU A 194 2.90 7.75 -16.30
N PHE A 195 3.33 6.75 -15.52
CA PHE A 195 2.51 6.16 -14.46
C PHE A 195 2.09 7.23 -13.44
N LEU A 196 3.07 7.95 -12.88
CA LEU A 196 2.76 9.02 -11.93
C LEU A 196 1.81 10.05 -12.54
N ALA A 197 2.03 10.45 -13.81
CA ALA A 197 1.21 11.44 -14.49
C ALA A 197 -0.26 11.00 -14.67
N GLY A 198 -0.52 9.71 -14.84
CA GLY A 198 -1.87 9.16 -15.01
C GLY A 198 -2.68 9.02 -13.73
N ILE A 199 -2.05 9.05 -12.55
CA ILE A 199 -2.74 8.88 -11.27
C ILE A 199 -3.45 10.17 -10.82
N PRO A 200 -4.72 10.13 -10.39
CA PRO A 200 -5.46 11.28 -9.89
C PRO A 200 -4.94 11.72 -8.51
N ILE A 201 -4.50 12.98 -8.42
CA ILE A 201 -3.84 13.56 -7.24
C ILE A 201 -4.73 13.44 -6.00
N GLU A 202 -6.02 13.71 -6.15
CA GLU A 202 -6.99 13.76 -5.05
C GLU A 202 -7.35 12.38 -4.46
N ARG A 203 -6.83 11.29 -5.03
CA ARG A 203 -7.14 9.92 -4.58
C ARG A 203 -5.96 9.19 -3.94
N VAL A 204 -4.77 9.75 -3.98
CA VAL A 204 -3.59 9.16 -3.35
C VAL A 204 -3.62 9.43 -1.86
N GLN A 205 -3.87 8.39 -1.06
CA GLN A 205 -3.94 8.46 0.40
C GLN A 205 -2.60 8.14 1.05
N GLN A 206 -1.83 7.23 0.47
CA GLN A 206 -0.62 6.69 1.04
C GLN A 206 0.41 6.39 -0.04
N ILE A 207 1.68 6.45 0.34
CA ILE A 207 2.82 6.02 -0.49
C ILE A 207 3.60 4.96 0.28
N HIS A 208 3.91 3.83 -0.37
CA HIS A 208 4.88 2.85 0.08
C HIS A 208 6.24 3.06 -0.59
N LEU A 209 7.29 2.82 0.19
CA LEU A 209 8.70 2.85 -0.23
C LEU A 209 9.37 1.57 0.25
N ALA A 210 9.95 0.81 -0.67
CA ALA A 210 10.61 -0.44 -0.39
C ALA A 210 11.85 -0.63 -1.27
N GLY A 211 12.63 -1.64 -0.97
CA GLY A 211 13.69 -2.15 -1.85
C GLY A 211 13.23 -3.42 -2.58
N HIS A 212 14.02 -3.84 -3.55
CA HIS A 212 13.75 -4.99 -4.39
C HIS A 212 15.02 -5.78 -4.69
N SER A 213 14.87 -7.02 -5.18
CA SER A 213 15.98 -7.87 -5.61
C SER A 213 16.23 -7.71 -7.10
N ASN A 214 17.49 -7.43 -7.47
CA ASN A 214 17.89 -7.32 -8.87
C ASN A 214 18.48 -8.65 -9.36
N CYS A 215 17.82 -9.27 -10.35
CA CYS A 215 18.22 -10.55 -10.97
C CYS A 215 18.91 -10.35 -12.34
N GLY A 216 19.25 -9.12 -12.72
CA GLY A 216 19.88 -8.77 -13.99
C GLY A 216 18.86 -8.41 -15.06
N ASP A 217 18.29 -9.41 -15.73
CA ASP A 217 17.31 -9.18 -16.81
C ASP A 217 15.93 -8.73 -16.32
N PHE A 218 15.63 -8.96 -15.05
CA PHE A 218 14.42 -8.56 -14.37
C PHE A 218 14.69 -8.26 -12.91
N ILE A 219 13.78 -7.55 -12.26
CA ILE A 219 13.82 -7.26 -10.83
C ILE A 219 12.57 -7.77 -10.14
N ILE A 220 12.71 -8.21 -8.88
CA ILE A 220 11.62 -8.79 -8.09
C ILE A 220 11.36 -7.91 -6.89
N ASP A 221 10.11 -7.59 -6.69
CA ASP A 221 9.60 -6.86 -5.55
C ASP A 221 9.62 -7.77 -4.31
N THR A 222 10.68 -7.67 -3.53
CA THR A 222 10.92 -8.55 -2.38
C THR A 222 10.73 -7.83 -1.04
N HIS A 223 10.75 -6.51 -1.03
CA HIS A 223 10.70 -5.67 0.18
C HIS A 223 11.69 -6.13 1.27
N ASP A 224 12.84 -6.72 0.87
CA ASP A 224 13.84 -7.29 1.76
C ASP A 224 15.16 -6.50 1.83
N ALA A 225 15.26 -5.43 1.04
CA ALA A 225 16.44 -4.58 0.88
C ALA A 225 16.14 -3.10 1.16
N PRO A 226 17.15 -2.26 1.42
CA PRO A 226 16.98 -0.81 1.51
C PRO A 226 16.45 -0.20 0.21
N VAL A 227 15.74 0.92 0.34
CA VAL A 227 15.29 1.73 -0.82
C VAL A 227 16.50 2.24 -1.60
N ILE A 228 16.53 1.99 -2.90
CA ILE A 228 17.64 2.39 -3.78
C ILE A 228 17.48 3.82 -4.32
N ASP A 229 18.58 4.45 -4.75
CA ASP A 229 18.57 5.83 -5.25
C ASP A 229 17.55 6.10 -6.36
N PRO A 230 17.37 5.25 -7.40
CA PRO A 230 16.33 5.48 -8.40
C PRO A 230 14.90 5.52 -7.84
N VAL A 231 14.60 4.72 -6.81
CA VAL A 231 13.29 4.73 -6.13
C VAL A 231 13.14 6.01 -5.29
N TRP A 232 14.21 6.48 -4.64
CA TRP A 232 14.21 7.79 -3.96
C TRP A 232 13.96 8.95 -4.93
N GLU A 233 14.55 8.90 -6.12
CA GLU A 233 14.31 9.91 -7.16
C GLU A 233 12.87 9.89 -7.66
N LEU A 234 12.30 8.70 -7.88
CA LEU A 234 10.89 8.54 -8.26
C LEU A 234 9.96 9.04 -7.15
N TYR A 235 10.27 8.73 -5.89
CA TYR A 235 9.55 9.25 -4.73
C TYR A 235 9.56 10.80 -4.67
N ALA A 236 10.71 11.42 -4.93
CA ALA A 236 10.78 12.88 -4.98
C ALA A 236 9.83 13.48 -6.03
N ARG A 237 9.74 12.83 -7.23
CA ARG A 237 8.80 13.24 -8.28
C ARG A 237 7.34 12.97 -7.88
N ALA A 238 7.08 11.87 -7.20
CA ALA A 238 5.75 11.57 -6.65
C ALA A 238 5.31 12.67 -5.66
N ILE A 239 6.18 13.06 -4.72
CA ILE A 239 5.88 14.14 -3.76
C ILE A 239 5.69 15.49 -4.45
N GLN A 240 6.47 15.83 -5.48
CA GLN A 240 6.24 17.04 -6.27
C GLN A 240 4.86 17.04 -6.90
N ARG A 241 4.40 15.91 -7.41
CA ARG A 241 3.10 15.82 -8.07
C ARG A 241 1.92 15.77 -7.10
N PHE A 242 2.02 14.93 -6.04
CA PHE A 242 0.88 14.64 -5.15
C PHE A 242 0.85 15.53 -3.90
N GLY A 243 1.92 16.29 -3.66
CA GLY A 243 2.06 17.07 -2.43
C GLY A 243 2.40 16.20 -1.21
N PRO A 244 2.13 16.70 0.00
CA PRO A 244 2.40 15.98 1.24
C PRO A 244 1.41 14.81 1.41
N VAL A 245 1.83 13.60 1.05
CA VAL A 245 1.09 12.35 1.22
C VAL A 245 1.71 11.54 2.37
N SER A 246 0.90 10.79 3.12
CA SER A 246 1.38 9.85 4.14
C SER A 246 2.29 8.82 3.50
N SER A 247 3.54 8.76 3.90
CA SER A 247 4.54 7.87 3.29
C SER A 247 5.16 6.95 4.32
N MET A 248 5.49 5.73 3.95
CA MET A 248 6.15 4.80 4.85
C MET A 248 7.24 3.97 4.19
N ILE A 249 8.14 3.45 5.03
CA ILE A 249 9.11 2.42 4.64
C ILE A 249 8.50 1.06 4.95
N GLU A 250 8.43 0.21 3.93
CA GLU A 250 8.02 -1.18 4.05
C GLU A 250 9.23 -2.11 4.00
N ARG A 251 9.26 -3.06 4.93
CA ARG A 251 10.25 -4.13 4.97
C ARG A 251 9.57 -5.42 5.43
N ASP A 252 9.48 -6.42 4.54
CA ASP A 252 8.72 -7.65 4.76
C ASP A 252 9.59 -8.83 5.15
N ASP A 253 10.82 -8.87 4.69
CA ASP A 253 11.80 -9.87 5.04
C ASP A 253 13.16 -9.24 5.36
N HIS A 254 14.09 -10.03 5.87
CA HIS A 254 15.40 -9.55 6.31
C HIS A 254 15.30 -8.27 7.18
N ILE A 255 14.34 -8.28 8.13
CA ILE A 255 14.00 -7.10 8.94
C ILE A 255 15.25 -6.61 9.68
N PRO A 256 15.75 -5.40 9.37
CA PRO A 256 16.94 -4.86 9.99
C PRO A 256 16.66 -4.33 11.40
N PRO A 257 17.69 -3.95 12.19
CA PRO A 257 17.49 -3.21 13.44
C PRO A 257 16.61 -1.97 13.26
N LEU A 258 15.81 -1.64 14.27
CA LEU A 258 14.89 -0.49 14.20
C LEU A 258 15.61 0.83 13.86
N SER A 259 16.84 1.00 14.36
CA SER A 259 17.67 2.18 14.06
C SER A 259 17.98 2.37 12.56
N GLU A 260 18.08 1.30 11.78
CA GLU A 260 18.27 1.38 10.34
C GLU A 260 16.99 1.83 9.64
N LEU A 261 15.83 1.27 10.04
CA LEU A 261 14.51 1.73 9.53
C LEU A 261 14.23 3.19 9.87
N LEU A 262 14.61 3.64 11.06
CA LEU A 262 14.48 5.04 11.45
C LEU A 262 15.38 5.95 10.59
N SER A 263 16.58 5.51 10.25
CA SER A 263 17.48 6.25 9.35
C SER A 263 16.90 6.35 7.93
N GLU A 264 16.30 5.27 7.43
CA GLU A 264 15.59 5.26 6.13
C GLU A 264 14.35 6.18 6.17
N LEU A 265 13.61 6.18 7.27
CA LEU A 265 12.47 7.07 7.47
C LEU A 265 12.89 8.55 7.49
N ASP A 266 14.03 8.87 8.11
CA ASP A 266 14.60 10.22 8.09
C ASP A 266 15.04 10.63 6.69
N GLN A 267 15.53 9.69 5.89
CA GLN A 267 15.81 9.93 4.47
C GLN A 267 14.52 10.23 3.69
N ALA A 268 13.43 9.49 3.91
CA ALA A 268 12.15 9.78 3.29
C ALA A 268 11.65 11.19 3.64
N ARG A 269 11.74 11.59 4.91
CA ARG A 269 11.43 12.96 5.37
C ARG A 269 12.27 14.00 4.65
N ALA A 270 13.57 13.76 4.52
CA ALA A 270 14.49 14.68 3.87
C ALA A 270 14.21 14.81 2.36
N VAL A 271 13.89 13.70 1.67
CA VAL A 271 13.52 13.70 0.25
C VAL A 271 12.22 14.49 0.05
N ALA A 272 11.18 14.19 0.82
CA ALA A 272 9.89 14.86 0.72
C ALA A 272 10.00 16.36 0.97
N ASN A 273 10.71 16.78 2.02
CA ASN A 273 10.90 18.19 2.33
C ASN A 273 11.63 18.93 1.20
N ARG A 274 12.69 18.34 0.61
CA ARG A 274 13.40 18.94 -0.53
C ARG A 274 12.52 19.04 -1.77
N ALA A 275 11.67 18.03 -2.02
CA ALA A 275 10.78 18.02 -3.16
C ALA A 275 9.73 19.14 -3.07
N LEU A 276 9.09 19.31 -1.91
CA LEU A 276 8.09 20.36 -1.67
C LEU A 276 8.68 21.78 -1.69
N CYS A 277 9.92 21.97 -1.21
CA CYS A 277 10.57 23.28 -1.24
C CYS A 277 10.93 23.76 -2.67
N ARG A 278 11.11 22.85 -3.63
CA ARG A 278 11.40 23.20 -5.03
C ARG A 278 10.19 23.71 -5.80
N GLU A 279 8.98 23.38 -5.40
CA GLU A 279 7.74 23.92 -5.99
C GLU A 279 7.45 25.37 -5.53
N ALA A 280 7.96 25.75 -4.37
CA ALA A 280 7.70 27.08 -3.80
C ALA A 280 8.66 28.18 -4.28
N ALA A 281 9.65 27.85 -5.12
CA ALA A 281 10.68 28.76 -5.66
C ALA A 281 10.50 28.99 -7.16
#